data_d1a895e267b8066be282457b1974780b
#
_entry.id   d1a895e267b8066be282457b1974780b
#
_cell.length_a   1.000
_cell.length_b   1.000
_cell.length_c   1.000
_cell.angle_alpha   90.00
_cell.angle_beta   90.00
_cell.angle_gamma   90.00
#
_symmetry.space_group_name_H-M   'P 1'
#
loop_
_entity.id
_entity.type
_entity.pdbx_description
1 polymer ?
#
loop_
_entity_poly.entity_id
_entity_poly.type
_entity_poly.pdbx_seq_one_letter_code
_entity_poly.pdbx_strand_id
1 'polypeptide(L)'
;MSERSHRFAIRVYYEDTDSGGIVYHSNYLKYAERARTEWLRDLGVQQRRWREETGLGFAVTRCEVDFRRPARLDDLLDVDTRIIEIGGASLVAEQVIRREDDEVARLRLVVACIDKDGRPARLPQNLRTAMSAATAERSE
;
A
#
# COMPACT_ATOMS: atom_id res chain seq x y z
N MET A 1 -17.57 8.94 10.34
CA MET A 1 -16.41 9.73 10.22
C MET A 1 -15.30 8.98 9.45
N SER A 2 -14.63 9.68 8.69
CA SER A 2 -13.67 9.03 7.83
C SER A 2 -12.39 8.71 8.59
N GLU A 3 -11.79 7.64 8.21
CA GLU A 3 -10.48 7.29 8.69
C GLU A 3 -9.43 8.02 7.90
N ARG A 4 -8.27 8.16 8.50
CA ARG A 4 -7.14 8.77 7.83
C ARG A 4 -6.46 7.74 6.98
N SER A 5 -7.06 7.42 5.85
CA SER A 5 -6.49 6.50 4.90
C SER A 5 -6.25 7.21 3.58
N HIS A 6 -5.27 6.72 2.85
CA HIS A 6 -4.97 7.23 1.52
C HIS A 6 -5.79 6.42 0.52
N ARG A 7 -6.45 7.09 -0.40
CA ARG A 7 -7.27 6.44 -1.41
C ARG A 7 -6.67 6.65 -2.79
N PHE A 8 -6.58 5.57 -3.54
CA PHE A 8 -6.03 5.59 -4.88
C PHE A 8 -6.94 4.77 -5.80
N ALA A 9 -7.38 5.38 -6.91
CA ALA A 9 -8.32 4.75 -7.83
C ALA A 9 -7.56 4.02 -8.93
N ILE A 10 -8.06 2.83 -9.30
CA ILE A 10 -7.46 2.00 -10.33
C ILE A 10 -8.57 1.44 -11.22
N ARG A 11 -8.39 1.56 -12.52
CA ARG A 11 -9.29 0.92 -13.49
C ARG A 11 -8.74 -0.45 -13.86
N VAL A 12 -9.60 -1.46 -13.91
CA VAL A 12 -9.23 -2.80 -14.35
C VAL A 12 -9.13 -2.79 -15.88
N TYR A 13 -7.96 -3.12 -16.38
CA TYR A 13 -7.70 -3.18 -17.82
C TYR A 13 -7.79 -4.61 -18.32
N TYR A 14 -7.89 -4.76 -19.62
CA TYR A 14 -7.98 -6.07 -20.25
C TYR A 14 -6.78 -6.96 -19.84
N GLU A 15 -5.59 -6.38 -19.81
CA GLU A 15 -4.38 -7.15 -19.44
C GLU A 15 -4.40 -7.67 -18.01
N ASP A 16 -5.29 -7.14 -17.17
CA ASP A 16 -5.37 -7.54 -15.76
C ASP A 16 -6.24 -8.78 -15.55
N THR A 17 -7.00 -9.17 -16.57
CA THR A 17 -7.98 -10.24 -16.41
C THR A 17 -7.45 -11.56 -16.96
N ASP A 18 -7.98 -12.65 -16.41
CA ASP A 18 -7.67 -13.99 -16.92
C ASP A 18 -8.71 -14.42 -17.95
N SER A 19 -8.62 -15.67 -18.39
CA SER A 19 -9.54 -16.18 -19.42
C SER A 19 -10.98 -16.25 -18.95
N GLY A 20 -11.20 -16.19 -17.65
CA GLY A 20 -12.56 -16.18 -17.08
C GLY A 20 -13.16 -14.80 -16.95
N GLY A 21 -12.44 -13.74 -17.35
CA GLY A 21 -12.95 -12.38 -17.32
C GLY A 21 -12.85 -11.69 -15.97
N ILE A 22 -12.17 -12.29 -15.01
CA ILE A 22 -11.97 -11.68 -13.70
C ILE A 22 -10.49 -11.36 -13.53
N VAL A 23 -10.21 -10.42 -12.62
CA VAL A 23 -8.83 -10.01 -12.35
C VAL A 23 -8.04 -11.22 -11.83
N TYR A 24 -6.89 -11.44 -12.47
CA TYR A 24 -5.99 -12.51 -12.04
C TYR A 24 -5.46 -12.16 -10.66
N HIS A 25 -5.46 -13.14 -9.75
CA HIS A 25 -5.25 -12.86 -8.33
C HIS A 25 -3.94 -12.11 -8.02
N SER A 26 -2.87 -12.34 -8.77
CA SER A 26 -1.61 -11.65 -8.50
C SER A 26 -1.68 -10.15 -8.81
N ASN A 27 -2.64 -9.73 -9.61
CA ASN A 27 -2.77 -8.32 -9.98
C ASN A 27 -3.28 -7.46 -8.83
N TYR A 28 -3.95 -8.06 -7.85
CA TYR A 28 -4.33 -7.32 -6.65
C TYR A 28 -3.10 -6.84 -5.88
N LEU A 29 -2.03 -7.62 -5.90
CA LEU A 29 -0.76 -7.21 -5.29
C LEU A 29 -0.15 -6.03 -6.04
N LYS A 30 -0.28 -6.01 -7.36
CA LYS A 30 0.21 -4.88 -8.15
C LYS A 30 -0.59 -3.62 -7.88
N TYR A 31 -1.89 -3.75 -7.76
CA TYR A 31 -2.75 -2.61 -7.42
C TYR A 31 -2.35 -2.03 -6.07
N ALA A 32 -2.13 -2.91 -5.10
CA ALA A 32 -1.73 -2.48 -3.76
C ALA A 32 -0.36 -1.80 -3.80
N GLU A 33 0.55 -2.29 -4.61
CA GLU A 33 1.87 -1.70 -4.74
C GLU A 33 1.79 -0.29 -5.33
N ARG A 34 0.98 -0.10 -6.37
CA ARG A 34 0.80 1.22 -6.95
C ARG A 34 0.21 2.20 -5.94
N ALA A 35 -0.77 1.74 -5.17
CA ALA A 35 -1.39 2.57 -4.15
C ALA A 35 -0.39 2.95 -3.07
N ARG A 36 0.48 2.00 -2.65
CA ARG A 36 1.51 2.31 -1.66
C ARG A 36 2.51 3.33 -2.19
N THR A 37 2.85 3.23 -3.46
CA THR A 37 3.78 4.18 -4.09
C THR A 37 3.22 5.59 -4.05
N GLU A 38 1.93 5.75 -4.37
CA GLU A 38 1.31 7.07 -4.34
C GLU A 38 1.11 7.56 -2.90
N TRP A 39 0.81 6.67 -1.98
CA TRP A 39 0.72 7.00 -0.57
C TRP A 39 2.05 7.54 -0.04
N LEU A 40 3.14 6.86 -0.36
CA LEU A 40 4.47 7.31 0.05
C LEU A 40 4.81 8.65 -0.60
N ARG A 41 4.42 8.84 -1.84
CA ARG A 41 4.66 10.10 -2.54
C ARG A 41 3.97 11.26 -1.82
N ASP A 42 2.75 11.02 -1.37
CA ASP A 42 2.00 12.04 -0.62
C ASP A 42 2.63 12.32 0.75
N LEU A 43 3.39 11.38 1.29
CA LEU A 43 4.13 11.57 2.53
C LEU A 43 5.51 12.21 2.29
N GLY A 44 5.82 12.55 1.04
CA GLY A 44 7.07 13.19 0.71
C GLY A 44 8.16 12.25 0.23
N VAL A 45 7.82 10.98 -0.01
CA VAL A 45 8.80 9.98 -0.43
C VAL A 45 8.58 9.64 -1.90
N GLN A 46 9.45 10.17 -2.75
CA GLN A 46 9.55 9.71 -4.12
C GLN A 46 10.65 8.65 -4.12
N GLN A 47 10.26 7.39 -4.22
CA GLN A 47 11.13 6.28 -3.87
C GLN A 47 12.48 6.28 -4.61
N ARG A 48 12.47 6.59 -5.89
CA ARG A 48 13.71 6.63 -6.65
C ARG A 48 14.67 7.70 -6.13
N ARG A 49 14.16 8.91 -5.94
CA ARG A 49 14.96 10.03 -5.45
C ARG A 49 15.40 9.78 -4.01
N TRP A 50 14.49 9.28 -3.20
CA TRP A 50 14.77 8.99 -1.80
C TRP A 50 15.91 7.97 -1.69
N ARG A 51 15.88 6.96 -2.56
CA ARG A 51 16.92 5.94 -2.60
C ARG A 51 18.25 6.54 -3.00
N GLU A 52 18.25 7.45 -3.98
CA GLU A 52 19.47 8.11 -4.42
C GLU A 52 20.06 8.99 -3.32
N GLU A 53 19.20 9.66 -2.56
CA GLU A 53 19.64 10.60 -1.55
C GLU A 53 20.05 9.94 -0.24
N THR A 54 19.35 8.88 0.15
CA THR A 54 19.54 8.29 1.47
C THR A 54 20.10 6.87 1.43
N GLY A 55 20.02 6.20 0.28
CA GLY A 55 20.37 4.80 0.18
C GLY A 55 19.29 3.87 0.70
N LEU A 56 18.15 4.41 1.12
CA LEU A 56 17.09 3.62 1.73
C LEU A 56 16.02 3.22 0.72
N GLY A 57 15.36 2.13 1.01
CA GLY A 57 14.23 1.67 0.23
C GLY A 57 13.26 0.91 1.11
N PHE A 58 12.18 0.45 0.50
CA PHE A 58 11.17 -0.35 1.20
C PHE A 58 11.06 -1.72 0.56
N ALA A 59 10.82 -2.72 1.39
CA ALA A 59 10.61 -4.08 0.93
C ALA A 59 9.46 -4.69 1.73
N VAL A 60 8.56 -5.38 1.03
CA VAL A 60 7.50 -6.13 1.70
C VAL A 60 8.09 -7.43 2.18
N THR A 61 8.03 -7.68 3.49
CA THR A 61 8.56 -8.90 4.07
C THR A 61 7.48 -9.90 4.42
N ARG A 62 6.23 -9.46 4.47
CA ARG A 62 5.11 -10.35 4.73
C ARG A 62 3.86 -9.73 4.13
N CYS A 63 3.03 -10.57 3.54
CA CYS A 63 1.78 -10.10 2.96
C CYS A 63 0.72 -11.18 3.14
N GLU A 64 -0.39 -10.82 3.77
CA GLU A 64 -1.57 -11.67 3.90
C GLU A 64 -2.66 -11.06 3.05
N VAL A 65 -3.31 -11.88 2.24
CA VAL A 65 -4.34 -11.39 1.33
C VAL A 65 -5.59 -12.23 1.49
N ASP A 66 -6.72 -11.57 1.68
CA ASP A 66 -8.03 -12.21 1.63
C ASP A 66 -8.71 -11.75 0.35
N PHE A 67 -9.08 -12.69 -0.49
CA PHE A 67 -9.82 -12.41 -1.72
C PHE A 67 -11.29 -12.62 -1.42
N ARG A 68 -12.08 -11.55 -1.54
CA ARG A 68 -13.46 -11.60 -1.11
C ARG A 68 -14.44 -11.70 -2.26
N ARG A 69 -14.21 -10.93 -3.32
CA ARG A 69 -15.07 -10.88 -4.50
C ARG A 69 -14.22 -10.66 -5.72
N PRO A 70 -14.61 -11.21 -6.86
CA PRO A 70 -13.82 -10.96 -8.08
C PRO A 70 -14.09 -9.57 -8.63
N ALA A 71 -13.05 -8.91 -9.08
CA ALA A 71 -13.16 -7.71 -9.87
C ALA A 71 -13.11 -8.10 -11.34
N ARG A 72 -13.70 -7.27 -12.20
CA ARG A 72 -13.89 -7.60 -13.60
C ARG A 72 -13.38 -6.47 -14.47
N LEU A 73 -13.24 -6.74 -15.75
CA LEU A 73 -12.83 -5.76 -16.74
C LEU A 73 -13.68 -4.50 -16.62
N ASP A 74 -13.01 -3.36 -16.71
CA ASP A 74 -13.61 -2.02 -16.68
C ASP A 74 -14.11 -1.59 -15.29
N ASP A 75 -14.03 -2.43 -14.28
CA ASP A 75 -14.34 -2.00 -12.92
C ASP A 75 -13.41 -0.88 -12.51
N LEU A 76 -13.94 0.08 -11.75
CA LEU A 76 -13.12 1.10 -11.11
C LEU A 76 -13.01 0.74 -9.64
N LEU A 77 -11.78 0.53 -9.19
CA LEU A 77 -11.51 0.10 -7.83
C LEU A 77 -10.85 1.23 -7.06
N ASP A 78 -11.10 1.27 -5.76
CA ASP A 78 -10.41 2.17 -4.85
C ASP A 78 -9.55 1.34 -3.92
N VAL A 79 -8.30 1.72 -3.75
CA VAL A 79 -7.41 1.09 -2.79
C VAL A 79 -7.21 2.06 -1.63
N ASP A 80 -7.69 1.68 -0.46
CA ASP A 80 -7.53 2.46 0.75
C ASP A 80 -6.34 1.92 1.53
N THR A 81 -5.35 2.76 1.78
CA THR A 81 -4.13 2.38 2.49
C THR A 81 -4.08 3.10 3.83
N ARG A 82 -3.84 2.38 4.91
CA ARG A 82 -3.68 2.99 6.23
C ARG A 82 -2.60 2.27 7.01
N ILE A 83 -2.02 2.97 7.96
CA ILE A 83 -0.98 2.42 8.82
C ILE A 83 -1.64 1.82 10.05
N ILE A 84 -1.27 0.58 10.36
CA ILE A 84 -1.74 -0.09 11.56
C ILE A 84 -0.75 0.13 12.70
N GLU A 85 0.55 0.07 12.38
CA GLU A 85 1.57 0.07 13.41
C GLU A 85 2.89 0.54 12.81
N ILE A 86 3.68 1.30 13.56
CA ILE A 86 4.98 1.76 13.12
C ILE A 86 6.03 1.23 14.09
N GLY A 87 6.99 0.48 13.55
CA GLY A 87 8.13 0.01 14.32
C GLY A 87 9.36 0.85 14.07
N GLY A 88 10.51 0.35 14.49
CA GLY A 88 11.78 1.05 14.30
C GLY A 88 12.25 1.03 12.86
N ALA A 89 12.21 -0.15 12.24
CA ALA A 89 12.69 -0.35 10.89
C ALA A 89 11.60 -0.92 9.98
N SER A 90 10.36 -0.91 10.43
CA SER A 90 9.27 -1.47 9.62
C SER A 90 7.95 -0.85 10.05
N LEU A 91 6.94 -1.10 9.24
CA LEU A 91 5.58 -0.70 9.57
C LEU A 91 4.62 -1.78 9.10
N VAL A 92 3.43 -1.78 9.69
CA VAL A 92 2.35 -2.65 9.27
C VAL A 92 1.29 -1.77 8.63
N ALA A 93 0.90 -2.11 7.41
CA ALA A 93 -0.13 -1.39 6.68
C ALA A 93 -1.26 -2.33 6.33
N GLU A 94 -2.44 -1.77 6.21
CA GLU A 94 -3.60 -2.48 5.72
C GLU A 94 -4.08 -1.78 4.47
N GLN A 95 -4.37 -2.56 3.44
CA GLN A 95 -4.91 -2.02 2.19
C GLN A 95 -6.18 -2.77 1.85
N VAL A 96 -7.24 -2.00 1.60
CA VAL A 96 -8.54 -2.58 1.26
C VAL A 96 -8.86 -2.13 -0.16
N ILE A 97 -9.12 -3.09 -1.02
CA ILE A 97 -9.48 -2.81 -2.41
C ILE A 97 -10.99 -2.96 -2.50
N ARG A 98 -11.66 -1.90 -2.93
CA ARG A 98 -13.13 -1.86 -2.98
C ARG A 98 -13.61 -1.53 -4.38
N ARG A 99 -14.78 -2.07 -4.71
CA ARG A 99 -15.57 -1.61 -5.84
C ARG A 99 -16.82 -0.99 -5.22
N GLU A 100 -16.88 0.33 -5.22
CA GLU A 100 -17.90 1.06 -4.49
C GLU A 100 -17.83 0.67 -3.02
N ASP A 101 -18.90 0.11 -2.44
CA ASP A 101 -18.88 -0.28 -1.03
C ASP A 101 -18.47 -1.73 -0.82
N ASP A 102 -18.29 -2.49 -1.90
CA ASP A 102 -17.97 -3.91 -1.79
C ASP A 102 -16.48 -4.11 -1.66
N GLU A 103 -16.09 -4.81 -0.62
CA GLU A 103 -14.69 -5.17 -0.42
C GLU A 103 -14.33 -6.31 -1.36
N VAL A 104 -13.36 -6.05 -2.23
CA VAL A 104 -12.91 -7.02 -3.22
C VAL A 104 -11.75 -7.84 -2.66
N ALA A 105 -10.82 -7.17 -2.01
CA ALA A 105 -9.67 -7.84 -1.40
C ALA A 105 -9.17 -7.01 -0.23
N ARG A 106 -8.55 -7.69 0.75
CA ARG A 106 -7.97 -7.02 1.91
C ARG A 106 -6.58 -7.56 2.10
N LEU A 107 -5.61 -6.67 2.22
CA LEU A 107 -4.21 -7.04 2.39
C LEU A 107 -3.69 -6.47 3.70
N ARG A 108 -2.87 -7.25 4.37
CA ARG A 108 -2.13 -6.79 5.52
C ARG A 108 -0.66 -7.06 5.25
N LEU A 109 0.16 -6.02 5.34
CA LEU A 109 1.55 -6.10 4.91
C LEU A 109 2.48 -5.61 5.99
N VAL A 110 3.63 -6.26 6.07
CA VAL A 110 4.76 -5.75 6.82
C VAL A 110 5.74 -5.20 5.80
N VAL A 111 6.04 -3.91 5.92
CA VAL A 111 6.93 -3.21 5.00
C VAL A 111 8.16 -2.79 5.78
N ALA A 112 9.32 -3.28 5.37
CA ALA A 112 10.58 -2.99 6.04
C ALA A 112 11.30 -1.87 5.33
N CYS A 113 11.98 -1.03 6.12
CA CYS A 113 12.93 -0.06 5.59
C CYS A 113 14.27 -0.76 5.51
N ILE A 114 14.92 -0.71 4.35
CA ILE A 114 16.18 -1.41 4.13
C ILE A 114 17.23 -0.45 3.58
N ASP A 115 18.50 -0.76 3.87
CA ASP A 115 19.60 0.00 3.29
C ASP A 115 19.98 -0.59 1.92
N LYS A 116 21.04 -0.06 1.32
CA LYS A 116 21.44 -0.47 -0.01
C LYS A 116 21.91 -1.93 -0.07
N ASP A 117 22.26 -2.52 1.07
CA ASP A 117 22.69 -3.92 1.14
C ASP A 117 21.52 -4.83 1.50
N GLY A 118 20.31 -4.29 1.59
CA GLY A 118 19.13 -5.08 1.90
C GLY A 118 18.94 -5.36 3.38
N ARG A 119 19.69 -4.67 4.25
CA ARG A 119 19.58 -4.88 5.69
C ARG A 119 18.57 -3.93 6.29
N PRO A 120 17.93 -4.32 7.41
CA PRO A 120 17.00 -3.41 8.06
C PRO A 120 17.67 -2.08 8.41
N ALA A 121 16.96 -1.00 8.16
CA ALA A 121 17.43 0.34 8.47
C ALA A 121 16.32 1.09 9.18
N ARG A 122 16.71 1.96 10.11
CA ARG A 122 15.74 2.71 10.88
C ARG A 122 15.00 3.70 9.98
N LEU A 123 13.69 3.77 10.17
CA LEU A 123 12.87 4.76 9.46
C LEU A 123 13.33 6.17 9.88
N PRO A 124 13.58 7.06 8.92
CA PRO A 124 13.97 8.43 9.26
C PRO A 124 12.92 9.13 10.10
N GLN A 125 13.37 10.01 11.01
CA GLN A 125 12.47 10.65 11.96
C GLN A 125 11.39 11.48 11.28
N ASN A 126 11.74 12.21 10.22
CA ASN A 126 10.74 13.03 9.54
C ASN A 126 9.63 12.17 8.92
N LEU A 127 9.98 11.01 8.40
CA LEU A 127 8.99 10.10 7.85
C LEU A 127 8.15 9.47 8.95
N ARG A 128 8.80 9.08 10.06
CA ARG A 128 8.08 8.55 11.21
C ARG A 128 7.06 9.55 11.73
N THR A 129 7.46 10.81 11.79
CA THR A 129 6.57 11.87 12.26
C THR A 129 5.37 12.03 11.33
N ALA A 130 5.60 12.02 10.01
CA ALA A 130 4.50 12.14 9.05
C ALA A 130 3.54 10.95 9.16
N MET A 131 4.08 9.76 9.30
CA MET A 131 3.26 8.55 9.43
C MET A 131 2.49 8.54 10.74
N SER A 132 3.13 8.97 11.83
CA SER A 132 2.49 9.01 13.15
C SER A 132 1.34 10.00 13.17
N ALA A 133 1.52 11.16 12.52
CA ALA A 133 0.47 12.16 12.46
C ALA A 133 -0.77 11.61 11.75
N ALA A 134 -0.57 10.89 10.66
CA ALA A 134 -1.67 10.27 9.93
C ALA A 134 -2.38 9.23 10.79
N THR A 135 -1.62 8.45 11.55
CA THR A 135 -2.18 7.42 12.42
C THR A 135 -2.95 8.03 13.58
N ALA A 136 -2.38 9.08 14.19
CA ALA A 136 -2.99 9.74 15.34
C ALA A 136 -4.32 10.37 14.97
N GLU A 137 -4.41 10.99 13.79
CA GLU A 137 -5.67 11.58 13.35
C GLU A 137 -6.74 10.54 13.19
N ARG A 138 -6.34 9.34 12.82
CA ARG A 138 -7.28 8.25 12.63
C ARG A 138 -7.89 7.79 13.94
N SER A 139 -7.17 7.89 15.03
CA SER A 139 -7.63 7.38 16.31
C SER A 139 -8.67 8.29 16.98
N GLU A 140 -8.89 9.45 16.43
CA GLU A 140 -9.94 10.34 16.95
C GLU A 140 -11.34 9.87 16.51
#